data_c22c6bb32692a997512ca40829a1d091
#
_entry.id   c22c6bb32692a997512ca40829a1d091
#
_cell.length_a   1.000
_cell.length_b   1.000
_cell.length_c   1.000
_cell.angle_alpha   90.00
_cell.angle_beta   90.00
_cell.angle_gamma   90.00
#
_symmetry.space_group_name_H-M   'P 1'
#
loop_
_entity.id
_entity.type
_entity.pdbx_description
1 polymer ?
#
loop_
_entity_poly.entity_id
_entity_poly.type
_entity_poly.pdbx_seq_one_letter_code
_entity_poly.pdbx_strand_id
1 'polypeptide(L)' 'MTSMTDLKPVEELTFEEALEELEELTSNMASGEATLKESVAGYARGTALLKRCRRELEEARRTIETLRAESDDEVAPF' A
#
# COMPACT_ATOMS: atom_id res chain seq x y z
N MET A 1 0.22 -22.29 -3.74
CA MET A 1 -0.76 -21.23 -3.53
C MET A 1 -0.68 -20.72 -2.10
N THR A 2 -0.58 -19.42 -1.93
CA THR A 2 -0.38 -18.84 -0.61
C THR A 2 -1.73 -18.56 0.04
N SER A 3 -1.94 -19.11 1.24
CA SER A 3 -3.15 -18.82 1.99
C SER A 3 -2.93 -17.58 2.84
N MET A 4 -4.01 -17.04 3.42
CA MET A 4 -3.90 -15.87 4.27
C MET A 4 -3.01 -16.12 5.48
N THR A 5 -2.94 -17.38 5.94
CA THR A 5 -2.11 -17.71 7.09
C THR A 5 -0.63 -17.75 6.76
N ASP A 6 -0.29 -17.82 5.47
CA ASP A 6 1.10 -17.83 5.04
C ASP A 6 1.65 -16.47 4.70
N LEU A 7 0.83 -15.43 4.78
CA LEU A 7 1.26 -14.09 4.44
C LEU A 7 2.07 -13.47 5.56
N LYS A 8 3.09 -12.73 5.18
CA LYS A 8 3.89 -12.00 6.15
C LYS A 8 3.07 -10.89 6.80
N PRO A 9 3.41 -10.52 8.03
CA PRO A 9 2.82 -9.32 8.61
C PRO A 9 3.07 -8.12 7.71
N VAL A 10 2.10 -7.24 7.62
CA VAL A 10 2.17 -6.09 6.72
C VAL A 10 3.40 -5.23 6.99
N GLU A 11 3.79 -5.11 8.26
CA GLU A 11 4.94 -4.30 8.64
C GLU A 11 6.26 -4.81 8.08
N GLU A 12 6.30 -6.08 7.69
CA GLU A 12 7.52 -6.70 7.16
C GLU A 12 7.60 -6.60 5.64
N LEU A 13 6.56 -6.09 5.00
CA LEU A 13 6.54 -5.97 3.55
C LEU A 13 7.21 -4.69 3.09
N THR A 14 7.90 -4.77 1.95
CA THR A 14 8.35 -3.57 1.28
C THR A 14 7.13 -2.88 0.68
N PHE A 15 7.30 -1.63 0.28
CA PHE A 15 6.24 -0.89 -0.38
C PHE A 15 5.75 -1.64 -1.62
N GLU A 16 6.69 -2.12 -2.42
CA GLU A 16 6.36 -2.83 -3.66
C GLU A 16 5.60 -4.12 -3.38
N GLU A 17 6.02 -4.85 -2.36
CA GLU A 17 5.32 -6.08 -1.99
C GLU A 17 3.91 -5.79 -1.48
N ALA A 18 3.77 -4.75 -0.70
CA ALA A 18 2.46 -4.37 -0.17
C ALA A 18 1.53 -3.94 -1.30
N LEU A 19 2.04 -3.17 -2.24
CA LEU A 19 1.26 -2.71 -3.37
C LEU A 19 0.82 -3.89 -4.24
N GLU A 20 1.74 -4.81 -4.50
CA GLU A 20 1.44 -5.99 -5.31
C GLU A 20 0.35 -6.84 -4.65
N GLU A 21 0.48 -7.05 -3.35
CA GLU A 21 -0.53 -7.83 -2.64
C GLU A 21 -1.88 -7.13 -2.65
N LEU A 22 -1.88 -5.82 -2.49
CA LEU A 22 -3.12 -5.04 -2.53
C LEU A 22 -3.80 -5.15 -3.89
N GLU A 23 -3.03 -5.13 -4.95
CA GLU A 23 -3.58 -5.27 -6.30
C GLU A 23 -4.20 -6.66 -6.50
N GLU A 24 -3.53 -7.71 -6.04
CA GLU A 24 -4.07 -9.06 -6.13
C GLU A 24 -5.35 -9.20 -5.32
N LEU A 25 -5.35 -8.64 -4.14
CA LEU A 25 -6.50 -8.71 -3.25
C LEU A 25 -7.71 -8.01 -3.87
N THR A 26 -7.49 -6.82 -4.42
CA THR A 26 -8.53 -6.05 -5.06
C THR A 26 -9.10 -6.80 -6.27
N SER A 27 -8.22 -7.41 -7.04
CA SER A 27 -8.62 -8.16 -8.21
C SER A 27 -9.48 -9.36 -7.84
N ASN A 28 -9.06 -10.09 -6.78
CA ASN A 28 -9.83 -11.25 -6.32
C ASN A 28 -11.21 -10.85 -5.82
N MET A 29 -11.29 -9.73 -5.12
CA MET A 29 -12.57 -9.26 -4.61
C MET A 29 -13.48 -8.79 -5.74
N ALA A 30 -12.89 -8.15 -6.74
CA ALA A 30 -13.65 -7.66 -7.88
C ALA A 30 -14.19 -8.78 -8.78
N SER A 31 -13.53 -9.95 -8.77
CA SER A 31 -13.97 -11.07 -9.57
C SER A 31 -15.29 -11.67 -9.08
N GLY A 32 -15.64 -11.39 -7.84
CA GLY A 32 -16.88 -11.91 -7.26
C GLY A 32 -16.82 -13.35 -6.84
N GLU A 33 -15.64 -13.97 -6.88
CA GLU A 33 -15.48 -15.37 -6.53
C GLU A 33 -15.22 -15.61 -5.06
N ALA A 34 -14.88 -14.54 -4.33
CA ALA A 34 -14.59 -14.67 -2.91
C ALA A 34 -15.85 -14.87 -2.10
N THR A 35 -15.76 -15.71 -1.07
CA THR A 35 -16.87 -15.88 -0.12
C THR A 35 -16.95 -14.63 0.74
N LEU A 36 -18.07 -14.49 1.47
CA LEU A 36 -18.23 -13.40 2.40
C LEU A 36 -17.10 -13.38 3.43
N LYS A 37 -16.79 -14.56 3.96
CA LYS A 37 -15.73 -14.68 4.97
C LYS A 37 -14.38 -14.23 4.41
N GLU A 38 -14.09 -14.67 3.18
CA GLU A 38 -12.85 -14.27 2.51
C GLU A 38 -12.84 -12.77 2.22
N SER A 39 -13.98 -12.21 1.86
CA SER A 39 -14.08 -10.79 1.59
C SER A 39 -13.83 -9.96 2.84
N VAL A 40 -14.36 -10.40 3.99
CA VAL A 40 -14.14 -9.69 5.25
C VAL A 40 -12.67 -9.75 5.65
N ALA A 41 -12.06 -10.93 5.55
CA ALA A 41 -10.64 -11.09 5.86
C ALA A 41 -9.80 -10.26 4.90
N GLY A 42 -10.19 -10.26 3.62
CA GLY A 42 -9.48 -9.47 2.61
C GLY A 42 -9.59 -7.98 2.87
N TYR A 43 -10.74 -7.52 3.34
CA TYR A 43 -10.91 -6.12 3.65
C TYR A 43 -9.98 -5.69 4.79
N ALA A 44 -9.88 -6.51 5.83
CA ALA A 44 -9.00 -6.22 6.96
C ALA A 44 -7.54 -6.16 6.50
N ARG A 45 -7.12 -7.14 5.73
CA ARG A 45 -5.76 -7.18 5.20
C ARG A 45 -5.51 -6.01 4.26
N GLY A 46 -6.47 -5.72 3.39
CA GLY A 46 -6.37 -4.62 2.43
C GLY A 46 -6.24 -3.28 3.11
N THR A 47 -6.97 -3.07 4.20
CA THR A 47 -6.87 -1.84 4.96
C THR A 47 -5.47 -1.66 5.56
N ALA A 48 -4.90 -2.75 6.09
CA ALA A 48 -3.55 -2.71 6.63
C ALA A 48 -2.51 -2.43 5.55
N LEU A 49 -2.67 -3.05 4.39
CA LEU A 49 -1.78 -2.82 3.26
C LEU A 49 -1.86 -1.38 2.78
N LEU A 50 -3.06 -0.85 2.73
CA LEU A 50 -3.27 0.53 2.30
C LEU A 50 -2.60 1.50 3.26
N LYS A 51 -2.73 1.25 4.55
CA LYS A 51 -2.07 2.07 5.56
C LYS A 51 -0.55 2.03 5.41
N ARG A 52 -0.02 0.83 5.14
CA ARG A 52 1.41 0.66 4.94
C ARG A 52 1.89 1.47 3.75
N CYS A 53 1.16 1.39 2.64
CA CYS A 53 1.52 2.13 1.43
C CYS A 53 1.43 3.63 1.65
N ARG A 54 0.38 4.06 2.34
CA ARG A 54 0.18 5.48 2.63
C ARG A 54 1.30 6.05 3.48
N ARG A 55 1.75 5.30 4.45
CA ARG A 55 2.84 5.74 5.32
C ARG A 55 4.10 5.98 4.52
N GLU A 56 4.41 5.05 3.61
CA GLU A 56 5.59 5.19 2.77
C GLU A 56 5.48 6.39 1.85
N LEU A 57 4.32 6.59 1.26
CA LEU A 57 4.09 7.74 0.40
C LEU A 57 4.16 9.05 1.16
N GLU A 58 3.67 9.06 2.40
CA GLU A 58 3.73 10.25 3.23
C GLU A 58 5.16 10.61 3.57
N GLU A 59 5.99 9.62 3.86
CA GLU A 59 7.40 9.86 4.12
C GLU A 59 8.11 10.41 2.89
N ALA A 60 7.79 9.84 1.72
CA ALA A 60 8.36 10.30 0.47
C ALA A 60 7.94 11.74 0.18
N ARG A 61 6.69 12.06 0.45
CA ARG A 61 6.18 13.41 0.27
C ARG A 61 6.94 14.41 1.14
N ARG A 62 7.18 14.06 2.38
CA ARG A 62 7.92 14.93 3.29
C ARG A 62 9.34 15.16 2.81
N THR A 63 9.97 14.11 2.31
CA THR A 63 11.31 14.21 1.78
C THR A 63 11.35 15.15 0.59
N ILE A 64 10.39 15.02 -0.31
CA ILE A 64 10.31 15.89 -1.48
C ILE A 64 10.08 17.32 -1.07
N GLU A 65 9.23 17.56 -0.09
CA GLU A 65 8.99 18.92 0.39
C GLU A 65 10.23 19.55 1.00
N THR A 66 10.99 18.74 1.75
CA THR A 66 12.22 19.23 2.33
C THR A 66 13.24 19.62 1.25
N LEU A 67 13.37 18.78 0.24
CA LEU A 67 14.28 19.06 -0.86
C LEU A 67 13.86 20.30 -1.63
N ARG A 68 12.56 20.46 -1.84
CA ARG A 68 12.04 21.65 -2.51
C ARG A 68 12.32 22.91 -1.72
N ALA A 69 12.16 22.84 -0.42
CA ALA A 69 12.42 24.00 0.42
C ALA A 69 13.89 24.42 0.36
N GLU A 70 14.79 23.45 0.27
CA GLU A 70 16.21 23.72 0.18
C GLU A 70 16.62 24.26 -1.18
N SER A 71 15.86 23.92 -2.22
CA SER A 71 16.14 24.37 -3.59
C SER A 71 15.13 25.42 -4.05
N ASP A 72 14.48 26.05 -3.14
CA ASP A 72 13.35 26.91 -3.44
C ASP A 72 13.68 28.02 -4.43
N ASP A 73 14.88 28.53 -4.35
CA ASP A 73 15.31 29.64 -5.21
C ASP A 73 15.53 29.21 -6.65
N GLU A 74 15.68 27.93 -6.88
CA GLU A 74 16.05 27.41 -8.19
C GLU A 74 14.92 26.69 -8.89
N VAL A 75 13.93 26.26 -8.14
CA VAL A 75 12.85 25.46 -8.70
C VAL A 75 11.72 26.38 -9.12
N ALA A 76 11.43 26.36 -10.41
CA ALA A 76 10.30 27.12 -10.92
C ALA A 76 9.01 26.40 -10.53
N PRO A 77 8.06 27.10 -9.94
CA PRO A 77 6.77 26.50 -9.67
C PRO A 77 6.04 26.23 -10.97
N PHE A 78 5.19 25.26 -10.94
CA PHE A 78 4.40 24.93 -12.11
C PHE A 78 3.38 26.00 -12.44
#